data_3ba0ba52969b3e2287bab2cf2f679a1e
#
_entry.id   3ba0ba52969b3e2287bab2cf2f679a1e
#
_cell.length_a   1.000
_cell.length_b   1.000
_cell.length_c   1.000
_cell.angle_alpha   90.00
_cell.angle_beta   90.00
_cell.angle_gamma   90.00
#
_symmetry.space_group_name_H-M   'P 1'
#
loop_
_entity.id
_entity.type
_entity.pdbx_description
1 polymer ?
#
loop_
_entity_poly.entity_id
_entity_poly.type
_entity_poly.pdbx_seq_one_letter_code
_entity_poly.pdbx_strand_id
1 'polypeptide(L)'
;MDRTEMYYWTSVDKNSEISVNLANELAIAYKKKRNYDKAYLFYKELLQKAPNNVDYLEPCAEMQVYRGQEKDALRMYEKILQLDADNLAANIFLGNYYYLMAEWEKKQMETDYKKISSPTKMQYARYRDGLSKVFATGYEKARNSLRKVVLRFPSTEAQKTLDKILRIEKEVNR
;
A
#
# COMPACT_ATOMS: atom_id res chain seq x y z
N MET A 1 -19.93 -1.99 -24.81
CA MET A 1 -19.59 -3.24 -24.09
C MET A 1 -18.92 -4.17 -25.09
N ASP A 2 -17.75 -4.69 -24.76
CA ASP A 2 -17.02 -5.63 -25.62
C ASP A 2 -17.82 -6.94 -25.73
N ARG A 3 -17.76 -7.62 -26.87
CA ARG A 3 -18.48 -8.90 -27.12
C ARG A 3 -18.09 -9.97 -26.09
N THR A 4 -16.83 -9.98 -25.69
CA THR A 4 -16.27 -10.86 -24.66
C THR A 4 -16.83 -10.56 -23.27
N GLU A 5 -16.97 -9.28 -22.93
CA GLU A 5 -17.58 -8.83 -21.68
C GLU A 5 -19.06 -9.20 -21.61
N MET A 6 -19.80 -9.06 -22.72
CA MET A 6 -21.19 -9.46 -22.82
C MET A 6 -21.33 -10.96 -22.56
N TYR A 7 -20.47 -11.79 -23.20
CA TYR A 7 -20.47 -13.23 -23.02
C TYR A 7 -20.23 -13.63 -21.55
N TYR A 8 -19.27 -12.95 -20.86
CA TYR A 8 -19.03 -13.19 -19.43
C TYR A 8 -20.28 -12.91 -18.60
N TRP A 9 -20.93 -11.75 -18.81
CA TRP A 9 -22.09 -11.36 -18.00
C TRP A 9 -23.33 -12.21 -18.26
N THR A 10 -23.49 -12.78 -19.44
CA THR A 10 -24.60 -13.65 -19.81
C THR A 10 -24.34 -15.13 -19.48
N SER A 11 -23.13 -15.50 -19.10
CA SER A 11 -22.80 -16.87 -18.69
C SER A 11 -23.62 -17.31 -17.48
N VAL A 12 -24.22 -18.50 -17.60
CA VAL A 12 -25.07 -19.11 -16.56
C VAL A 12 -24.22 -19.59 -15.37
N ASP A 13 -23.04 -20.14 -15.66
CA ASP A 13 -22.10 -20.61 -14.63
C ASP A 13 -20.84 -19.74 -14.57
N LYS A 14 -20.85 -18.81 -13.63
CA LYS A 14 -19.70 -17.94 -13.37
C LYS A 14 -18.56 -18.64 -12.62
N ASN A 15 -18.79 -19.82 -12.08
CA ASN A 15 -17.79 -20.60 -11.35
C ASN A 15 -17.06 -21.59 -12.26
N SER A 16 -17.50 -21.77 -13.50
CA SER A 16 -16.79 -22.60 -14.47
C SER A 16 -15.37 -22.06 -14.70
N GLU A 17 -14.44 -22.94 -14.98
CA GLU A 17 -13.06 -22.58 -15.32
C GLU A 17 -13.00 -21.59 -16.49
N ILE A 18 -13.87 -21.76 -17.48
CA ILE A 18 -13.97 -20.88 -18.64
C ILE A 18 -14.36 -19.46 -18.18
N SER A 19 -15.34 -19.31 -17.30
CA SER A 19 -15.76 -18.00 -16.77
C SER A 19 -14.69 -17.34 -15.92
N VAL A 20 -13.94 -18.12 -15.13
CA VAL A 20 -12.81 -17.62 -14.32
C VAL A 20 -11.69 -17.11 -15.22
N ASN A 21 -11.30 -17.90 -16.24
CA ASN A 21 -10.27 -17.51 -17.19
C ASN A 21 -10.69 -16.25 -17.98
N LEU A 22 -11.93 -16.17 -18.39
CA LEU A 22 -12.47 -15.02 -19.13
C LEU A 22 -12.50 -13.75 -18.26
N ALA A 23 -12.88 -13.86 -16.99
CA ALA A 23 -12.82 -12.73 -16.06
C ALA A 23 -11.39 -12.21 -15.88
N ASN A 24 -10.41 -13.12 -15.77
CA ASN A 24 -9.00 -12.76 -15.66
C ASN A 24 -8.48 -12.06 -16.92
N GLU A 25 -8.80 -12.59 -18.11
CA GLU A 25 -8.43 -11.96 -19.38
C GLU A 25 -9.05 -10.56 -19.54
N LEU A 26 -10.32 -10.40 -19.16
CA LEU A 26 -11.00 -9.10 -19.16
C LEU A 26 -10.36 -8.12 -18.19
N ALA A 27 -10.00 -8.55 -16.97
CA ALA A 27 -9.31 -7.72 -15.99
C ALA A 27 -7.98 -7.21 -16.56
N ILE A 28 -7.17 -8.10 -17.13
CA ILE A 28 -5.87 -7.75 -17.75
C ILE A 28 -6.07 -6.81 -18.95
N ALA A 29 -7.06 -7.08 -19.80
CA ALA A 29 -7.35 -6.25 -20.97
C ALA A 29 -7.78 -4.83 -20.59
N TYR A 30 -8.63 -4.68 -19.56
CA TYR A 30 -9.05 -3.37 -19.04
C TYR A 30 -7.92 -2.64 -18.32
N LYS A 31 -7.05 -3.33 -17.58
CA LYS A 31 -5.82 -2.75 -17.00
C LYS A 31 -4.93 -2.17 -18.10
N LYS A 32 -4.68 -2.91 -19.18
CA LYS A 32 -3.90 -2.42 -20.34
C LYS A 32 -4.53 -1.19 -21.01
N LYS A 33 -5.85 -1.12 -21.08
CA LYS A 33 -6.61 0.02 -21.60
C LYS A 33 -6.72 1.19 -20.59
N ARG A 34 -6.11 1.11 -19.40
CA ARG A 34 -6.21 2.06 -18.30
C ARG A 34 -7.63 2.29 -17.79
N ASN A 35 -8.53 1.35 -18.04
CA ASN A 35 -9.88 1.36 -17.46
C ASN A 35 -9.84 0.64 -16.11
N TYR A 36 -9.32 1.33 -15.09
CA TYR A 36 -9.06 0.74 -13.79
C TYR A 36 -10.33 0.34 -13.04
N ASP A 37 -11.45 1.03 -13.28
CA ASP A 37 -12.74 0.65 -12.68
C ASP A 37 -13.22 -0.70 -13.17
N LYS A 38 -13.19 -0.94 -14.48
CA LYS A 38 -13.57 -2.24 -15.03
C LYS A 38 -12.56 -3.33 -14.67
N ALA A 39 -11.27 -3.04 -14.70
CA ALA A 39 -10.24 -3.98 -14.26
C ALA A 39 -10.48 -4.41 -12.81
N TYR A 40 -10.71 -3.43 -11.91
CA TYR A 40 -11.04 -3.68 -10.51
C TYR A 40 -12.28 -4.56 -10.35
N LEU A 41 -13.34 -4.29 -11.10
CA LEU A 41 -14.58 -5.08 -11.06
C LEU A 41 -14.32 -6.56 -11.34
N PHE A 42 -13.56 -6.88 -12.38
CA PHE A 42 -13.27 -8.27 -12.74
C PHE A 42 -12.32 -8.92 -11.73
N TYR A 43 -11.29 -8.22 -11.22
CA TYR A 43 -10.46 -8.77 -10.13
C TYR A 43 -11.26 -9.02 -8.86
N LYS A 44 -12.21 -8.15 -8.53
CA LYS A 44 -13.12 -8.34 -7.41
C LYS A 44 -14.00 -9.58 -7.57
N GLU A 45 -14.54 -9.84 -8.76
CA GLU A 45 -15.27 -11.06 -9.08
C GLU A 45 -14.40 -12.32 -8.87
N LEU A 46 -13.14 -12.29 -9.33
CA LEU A 46 -12.18 -13.38 -9.12
C LEU A 46 -11.90 -13.61 -7.63
N LEU A 47 -11.77 -12.54 -6.85
CA LEU A 47 -11.53 -12.62 -5.41
C LEU A 47 -12.74 -13.10 -4.61
N GLN A 48 -13.97 -13.01 -5.12
CA GLN A 48 -15.12 -13.66 -4.49
C GLN A 48 -15.00 -15.20 -4.54
N LYS A 49 -14.32 -15.73 -5.55
CA LYS A 49 -14.11 -17.16 -5.72
C LYS A 49 -12.85 -17.66 -5.03
N ALA A 50 -11.80 -16.85 -5.05
CA ALA A 50 -10.49 -17.17 -4.48
C ALA A 50 -9.98 -16.00 -3.63
N PRO A 51 -10.54 -15.77 -2.42
CA PRO A 51 -10.30 -14.55 -1.64
C PRO A 51 -8.88 -14.40 -1.09
N ASN A 52 -8.07 -15.46 -1.14
CA ASN A 52 -6.69 -15.46 -0.69
C ASN A 52 -5.68 -15.69 -1.83
N ASN A 53 -6.13 -15.64 -3.08
CA ASN A 53 -5.24 -15.76 -4.21
C ASN A 53 -4.45 -14.45 -4.41
N VAL A 54 -3.14 -14.50 -4.19
CA VAL A 54 -2.24 -13.34 -4.28
C VAL A 54 -2.18 -12.81 -5.73
N ASP A 55 -2.26 -13.68 -6.74
CA ASP A 55 -2.25 -13.29 -8.16
C ASP A 55 -3.47 -12.44 -8.55
N TYR A 56 -4.54 -12.48 -7.77
CA TYR A 56 -5.71 -11.61 -7.94
C TYR A 56 -5.72 -10.44 -6.97
N LEU A 57 -5.22 -10.65 -5.73
CA LEU A 57 -5.16 -9.60 -4.70
C LEU A 57 -4.21 -8.46 -5.12
N GLU A 58 -3.03 -8.80 -5.62
CA GLU A 58 -2.03 -7.80 -6.00
C GLU A 58 -2.51 -6.86 -7.11
N PRO A 59 -2.96 -7.35 -8.28
CA PRO A 59 -3.48 -6.44 -9.31
C PRO A 59 -4.77 -5.74 -8.88
N CYS A 60 -5.60 -6.34 -8.03
CA CYS A 60 -6.78 -5.68 -7.49
C CYS A 60 -6.40 -4.49 -6.57
N ALA A 61 -5.39 -4.66 -5.70
CA ALA A 61 -4.85 -3.60 -4.87
C ALA A 61 -4.22 -2.47 -5.72
N GLU A 62 -3.49 -2.83 -6.77
CA GLU A 62 -2.94 -1.88 -7.74
C GLU A 62 -4.03 -1.06 -8.42
N MET A 63 -5.15 -1.69 -8.82
CA MET A 63 -6.30 -0.95 -9.38
C MET A 63 -6.88 0.04 -8.38
N GLN A 64 -6.94 -0.31 -7.08
CA GLN A 64 -7.39 0.62 -6.05
C GLN A 64 -6.47 1.84 -5.93
N VAL A 65 -5.15 1.65 -6.06
CA VAL A 65 -4.19 2.77 -6.09
C VAL A 65 -4.48 3.70 -7.27
N TYR A 66 -4.62 3.15 -8.47
CA TYR A 66 -4.92 3.97 -9.66
C TYR A 66 -6.28 4.66 -9.63
N ARG A 67 -7.21 4.16 -8.83
CA ARG A 67 -8.53 4.77 -8.58
C ARG A 67 -8.51 5.81 -7.46
N GLY A 68 -7.36 6.06 -6.82
CA GLY A 68 -7.22 6.96 -5.68
C GLY A 68 -7.81 6.40 -4.37
N GLN A 69 -8.06 5.10 -4.30
CA GLN A 69 -8.61 4.43 -3.12
C GLN A 69 -7.49 3.81 -2.27
N GLU A 70 -6.55 4.64 -1.84
CA GLU A 70 -5.32 4.19 -1.16
C GLU A 70 -5.59 3.43 0.15
N LYS A 71 -6.63 3.79 0.90
CA LYS A 71 -6.99 3.09 2.15
C LYS A 71 -7.45 1.65 1.91
N ASP A 72 -8.15 1.42 0.80
CA ASP A 72 -8.59 0.08 0.44
C ASP A 72 -7.42 -0.73 -0.12
N ALA A 73 -6.56 -0.10 -0.92
CA ALA A 73 -5.31 -0.69 -1.37
C ALA A 73 -4.42 -1.09 -0.19
N LEU A 74 -4.29 -0.24 0.84
CA LEU A 74 -3.54 -0.52 2.07
C LEU A 74 -3.98 -1.85 2.70
N ARG A 75 -5.28 -2.02 2.93
CA ARG A 75 -5.83 -3.24 3.53
C ARG A 75 -5.53 -4.49 2.69
N MET A 76 -5.60 -4.36 1.37
CA MET A 76 -5.30 -5.46 0.46
C MET A 76 -3.82 -5.83 0.48
N TYR A 77 -2.91 -4.85 0.46
CA TYR A 77 -1.47 -5.11 0.56
C TYR A 77 -1.07 -5.66 1.94
N GLU A 78 -1.69 -5.21 3.02
CA GLU A 78 -1.50 -5.82 4.35
C GLU A 78 -1.94 -7.29 4.36
N LYS A 79 -3.07 -7.62 3.72
CA LYS A 79 -3.52 -9.00 3.56
C LYS A 79 -2.54 -9.84 2.72
N ILE A 80 -1.98 -9.27 1.65
CA ILE A 80 -0.95 -9.94 0.84
C ILE A 80 0.25 -10.29 1.71
N LEU A 81 0.74 -9.37 2.57
CA LEU A 81 1.87 -9.68 3.46
C LEU A 81 1.54 -10.71 4.55
N GLN A 82 0.28 -10.91 4.90
CA GLN A 82 -0.13 -12.01 5.79
C GLN A 82 -0.04 -13.38 5.07
N LEU A 83 -0.23 -13.42 3.75
CA LEU A 83 -0.17 -14.63 2.93
C LEU A 83 1.25 -14.91 2.41
N ASP A 84 1.94 -13.86 1.99
CA ASP A 84 3.33 -13.86 1.50
C ASP A 84 4.06 -12.64 2.08
N ALA A 85 4.75 -12.84 3.20
CA ALA A 85 5.47 -11.78 3.92
C ALA A 85 6.58 -11.12 3.08
N ASP A 86 7.04 -11.78 2.03
CA ASP A 86 8.13 -11.32 1.17
C ASP A 86 7.65 -10.82 -0.20
N ASN A 87 6.33 -10.69 -0.39
CA ASN A 87 5.78 -10.13 -1.62
C ASN A 87 6.36 -8.75 -1.89
N LEU A 88 7.00 -8.61 -3.07
CA LEU A 88 7.76 -7.42 -3.41
C LEU A 88 6.87 -6.20 -3.60
N ALA A 89 5.76 -6.33 -4.33
CA ALA A 89 4.84 -5.22 -4.63
C ALA A 89 4.20 -4.68 -3.35
N ALA A 90 3.78 -5.58 -2.44
CA ALA A 90 3.21 -5.20 -1.15
C ALA A 90 4.23 -4.49 -0.24
N ASN A 91 5.47 -4.99 -0.19
CA ASN A 91 6.52 -4.32 0.59
C ASN A 91 6.91 -2.96 0.01
N ILE A 92 6.93 -2.78 -1.32
CA ILE A 92 7.17 -1.48 -1.96
C ILE A 92 6.04 -0.51 -1.60
N PHE A 93 4.78 -0.92 -1.79
CA PHE A 93 3.64 -0.05 -1.50
C PHE A 93 3.58 0.35 -0.03
N LEU A 94 3.64 -0.62 0.88
CA LEU A 94 3.53 -0.36 2.32
C LEU A 94 4.72 0.44 2.87
N GLY A 95 5.92 0.17 2.37
CA GLY A 95 7.11 0.93 2.72
C GLY A 95 6.96 2.42 2.37
N ASN A 96 6.52 2.73 1.17
CA ASN A 96 6.29 4.10 0.72
C ASN A 96 5.10 4.74 1.44
N TYR A 97 3.99 4.02 1.59
CA TYR A 97 2.78 4.53 2.24
C TYR A 97 3.05 4.95 3.69
N TYR A 98 3.64 4.06 4.50
CA TYR A 98 3.95 4.36 5.90
C TYR A 98 5.01 5.45 6.05
N TYR A 99 5.99 5.52 5.14
CA TYR A 99 6.97 6.59 5.13
C TYR A 99 6.32 7.96 4.88
N LEU A 100 5.49 8.08 3.85
CA LEU A 100 4.81 9.33 3.50
C LEU A 100 3.83 9.77 4.59
N MET A 101 3.08 8.83 5.18
CA MET A 101 2.22 9.12 6.33
C MET A 101 3.03 9.68 7.50
N ALA A 102 4.13 9.01 7.88
CA ALA A 102 4.96 9.45 8.99
C ALA A 102 5.59 10.84 8.73
N GLU A 103 6.05 11.11 7.51
CA GLU A 103 6.56 12.43 7.11
C GLU A 103 5.48 13.51 7.26
N TRP A 104 4.25 13.21 6.83
CA TRP A 104 3.13 14.14 6.97
C TRP A 104 2.80 14.42 8.43
N GLU A 105 2.66 13.39 9.26
CA GLU A 105 2.36 13.51 10.69
C GLU A 105 3.48 14.28 11.42
N LYS A 106 4.74 13.92 11.17
CA LYS A 106 5.91 14.63 11.73
C LYS A 106 5.87 16.11 11.37
N LYS A 107 5.64 16.44 10.11
CA LYS A 107 5.57 17.82 9.63
C LYS A 107 4.44 18.62 10.30
N GLN A 108 3.27 18.02 10.50
CA GLN A 108 2.15 18.66 11.22
C GLN A 108 2.57 18.98 12.66
N MET A 109 3.13 18.00 13.37
CA MET A 109 3.59 18.17 14.75
C MET A 109 4.68 19.25 14.89
N GLU A 110 5.66 19.25 13.97
CA GLU A 110 6.71 20.28 13.97
C GLU A 110 6.12 21.67 13.70
N THR A 111 5.16 21.77 12.80
CA THR A 111 4.50 23.03 12.47
C THR A 111 3.71 23.56 13.67
N ASP A 112 2.97 22.69 14.36
CA ASP A 112 2.19 23.08 15.52
C ASP A 112 3.09 23.44 16.72
N TYR A 113 4.17 22.71 16.93
CA TYR A 113 5.14 23.00 17.97
C TYR A 113 5.84 24.36 17.74
N LYS A 114 6.20 24.69 16.49
CA LYS A 114 6.83 25.98 16.13
C LYS A 114 5.93 27.20 16.35
N LYS A 115 4.62 27.04 16.45
CA LYS A 115 3.68 28.15 16.78
C LYS A 115 3.77 28.57 18.25
N ILE A 116 4.37 27.77 19.12
CA ILE A 116 4.52 28.04 20.54
C ILE A 116 5.78 28.88 20.75
N SER A 117 5.63 30.14 21.07
CA SER A 117 6.76 31.09 21.23
C SER A 117 7.70 30.77 22.40
N SER A 118 7.17 30.20 23.49
CA SER A 118 7.93 29.82 24.67
C SER A 118 7.43 28.50 25.25
N PRO A 119 7.84 27.36 24.66
CA PRO A 119 7.32 26.06 25.06
C PRO A 119 7.76 25.69 26.47
N THR A 120 6.83 25.22 27.29
CA THR A 120 7.09 24.66 28.60
C THR A 120 7.78 23.29 28.49
N LYS A 121 8.43 22.83 29.56
CA LYS A 121 9.02 21.49 29.62
C LYS A 121 8.00 20.39 29.31
N MET A 122 6.76 20.55 29.79
CA MET A 122 5.67 19.59 29.52
C MET A 122 5.27 19.58 28.02
N GLN A 123 5.20 20.74 27.37
CA GLN A 123 4.88 20.82 25.93
C GLN A 123 6.01 20.23 25.09
N TYR A 124 7.27 20.45 25.49
CA TYR A 124 8.42 19.81 24.85
C TYR A 124 8.35 18.27 25.00
N ALA A 125 8.09 17.77 26.22
CA ALA A 125 7.95 16.34 26.46
C ALA A 125 6.85 15.71 25.60
N ARG A 126 5.67 16.33 25.54
CA ARG A 126 4.57 15.87 24.67
C ARG A 126 4.93 15.84 23.19
N TYR A 127 5.67 16.84 22.71
CA TYR A 127 6.17 16.86 21.34
C TYR A 127 7.14 15.71 21.08
N ARG A 128 8.06 15.43 21.99
CA ARG A 128 9.00 14.31 21.91
C ARG A 128 8.29 12.95 21.92
N ASP A 129 7.35 12.76 22.82
CA ASP A 129 6.53 11.54 22.89
C ASP A 129 5.75 11.32 21.60
N GLY A 130 5.20 12.38 21.03
CA GLY A 130 4.52 12.34 19.74
C GLY A 130 5.44 11.93 18.61
N LEU A 131 6.66 12.48 18.53
CA LEU A 131 7.65 12.06 17.52
C LEU A 131 8.04 10.58 17.67
N SER A 132 8.22 10.11 18.91
CA SER A 132 8.50 8.70 19.18
C SER A 132 7.35 7.80 18.72
N LYS A 133 6.10 8.24 18.91
CA LYS A 133 4.91 7.53 18.43
C LYS A 133 4.86 7.49 16.90
N VAL A 134 5.09 8.61 16.22
CA VAL A 134 5.15 8.67 14.76
C VAL A 134 6.23 7.74 14.23
N PHE A 135 7.38 7.68 14.91
CA PHE A 135 8.44 6.76 14.53
C PHE A 135 7.97 5.31 14.61
N ALA A 136 7.42 4.88 15.74
CA ALA A 136 6.97 3.51 15.94
C ALA A 136 5.81 3.08 15.02
N THR A 137 4.84 3.98 14.75
CA THR A 137 3.66 3.64 13.95
C THR A 137 3.87 3.76 12.44
N GLY A 138 4.80 4.59 12.00
CA GLY A 138 5.04 4.90 10.59
C GLY A 138 6.44 4.51 10.12
N TYR A 139 7.48 5.22 10.57
CA TYR A 139 8.85 4.99 10.07
C TYR A 139 9.38 3.58 10.30
N GLU A 140 9.08 2.97 11.45
CA GLU A 140 9.51 1.61 11.72
C GLU A 140 8.84 0.59 10.80
N LYS A 141 7.55 0.75 10.53
CA LYS A 141 6.82 -0.08 9.55
C LYS A 141 7.39 0.10 8.15
N ALA A 142 7.63 1.36 7.74
CA ALA A 142 8.25 1.67 6.47
C ALA A 142 9.63 1.01 6.34
N ARG A 143 10.47 1.14 7.38
CA ARG A 143 11.81 0.53 7.43
C ARG A 143 11.76 -0.98 7.24
N ASN A 144 10.84 -1.66 7.95
CA ASN A 144 10.73 -3.11 7.90
C ASN A 144 10.36 -3.60 6.49
N SER A 145 9.43 -2.92 5.81
CA SER A 145 9.06 -3.24 4.43
C SER A 145 10.18 -2.91 3.44
N LEU A 146 10.76 -1.70 3.53
CA LEU A 146 11.81 -1.27 2.58
C LEU A 146 13.10 -2.09 2.70
N ARG A 147 13.45 -2.59 3.90
CA ARG A 147 14.57 -3.54 4.07
C ARG A 147 14.37 -4.79 3.24
N LYS A 148 13.18 -5.37 3.23
CA LYS A 148 12.86 -6.55 2.42
C LYS A 148 12.97 -6.26 0.92
N VAL A 149 12.55 -5.05 0.50
CA VAL A 149 12.72 -4.61 -0.89
C VAL A 149 14.19 -4.58 -1.28
N VAL A 150 15.03 -3.91 -0.49
CA VAL A 150 16.47 -3.76 -0.80
C VAL A 150 17.21 -5.11 -0.79
N LEU A 151 16.81 -6.03 0.09
CA LEU A 151 17.39 -7.39 0.15
C LEU A 151 17.08 -8.20 -1.12
N ARG A 152 15.93 -8.00 -1.74
CA ARG A 152 15.52 -8.72 -2.96
C ARG A 152 15.88 -8.00 -4.25
N PHE A 153 15.84 -6.69 -4.23
CA PHE A 153 16.04 -5.85 -5.41
C PHE A 153 16.87 -4.61 -5.06
N PRO A 154 18.00 -4.36 -5.73
CA PRO A 154 18.84 -3.18 -5.46
C PRO A 154 18.12 -1.90 -5.91
N SER A 155 17.29 -1.33 -5.04
CA SER A 155 16.58 -0.08 -5.27
C SER A 155 17.31 1.07 -4.60
N THR A 156 17.87 1.98 -5.39
CA THR A 156 18.53 3.19 -4.87
C THR A 156 17.55 4.12 -4.14
N GLU A 157 16.27 4.16 -4.55
CA GLU A 157 15.24 4.96 -3.89
C GLU A 157 14.87 4.39 -2.52
N ALA A 158 14.66 3.07 -2.44
CA ALA A 158 14.38 2.41 -1.18
C ALA A 158 15.55 2.58 -0.20
N GLN A 159 16.80 2.46 -0.68
CA GLN A 159 17.99 2.68 0.15
C GLN A 159 18.07 4.13 0.65
N LYS A 160 17.85 5.14 -0.20
CA LYS A 160 17.82 6.54 0.21
C LYS A 160 16.75 6.82 1.26
N THR A 161 15.59 6.19 1.13
CA THR A 161 14.50 6.32 2.13
C THR A 161 14.89 5.67 3.45
N LEU A 162 15.52 4.48 3.42
CA LEU A 162 16.05 3.84 4.62
C LEU A 162 17.10 4.71 5.33
N ASP A 163 18.01 5.33 4.58
CA ASP A 163 19.03 6.23 5.16
C ASP A 163 18.39 7.46 5.83
N LYS A 164 17.30 8.00 5.27
CA LYS A 164 16.54 9.08 5.91
C LYS A 164 15.89 8.60 7.21
N ILE A 165 15.24 7.44 7.19
CA ILE A 165 14.62 6.85 8.39
C ILE A 165 15.66 6.64 9.50
N LEU A 166 16.85 6.16 9.17
CA LEU A 166 17.94 5.99 10.15
C LEU A 166 18.42 7.31 10.76
N ARG A 167 18.40 8.41 10.02
CA ARG A 167 18.70 9.74 10.57
C ARG A 167 17.63 10.21 11.54
N ILE A 168 16.35 10.04 11.16
CA ILE A 168 15.21 10.37 12.01
C ILE A 168 15.23 9.55 13.30
N GLU A 169 15.56 8.26 13.23
CA GLU A 169 15.71 7.40 14.40
C GLU A 169 16.73 7.94 15.40
N LYS A 170 17.88 8.40 14.91
CA LYS A 170 18.91 9.01 15.75
C LYS A 170 18.47 10.34 16.37
N GLU A 171 17.62 11.10 15.68
CA GLU A 171 17.06 12.36 16.21
C GLU A 171 16.01 12.10 17.29
N VAL A 172 15.16 11.08 17.10
CA VAL A 172 14.10 10.72 18.07
C VAL A 172 14.70 10.12 19.35
N ASN A 173 15.82 9.40 19.26
CA ASN A 173 16.48 8.73 20.40
C ASN A 173 17.47 9.61 21.16
N ARG A 174 17.66 10.86 20.75
CA ARG A 174 18.45 11.88 21.49
C ARG A 174 17.59 12.62 22.51
#